data_b1f37d1f362a3b6ad5c7df542ed67422
#
_entry.id   b1f37d1f362a3b6ad5c7df542ed67422
#
_cell.length_a   1.000
_cell.length_b   1.000
_cell.length_c   1.000
_cell.angle_alpha   90.00
_cell.angle_beta   90.00
_cell.angle_gamma   90.00
#
_symmetry.space_group_name_H-M   'P 1'
#
loop_
_entity.id
_entity.type
_entity.pdbx_description
1 polymer ?
#
loop_
_entity_poly.entity_id
_entity_poly.type
_entity_poly.pdbx_seq_one_letter_code
_entity_poly.pdbx_strand_id
1 'polypeptide(L)'
;MRPPILIAFSLLLAACGVKLDLERDILDGAENAVVWMTDLRDDIPLAHLSIPGAHDAASVSITSWTSYTRTQDLDIAGLWNCGVRAFDLRPSLVNGTMGIYHDKYSANVTFMETVNALLLALDQHPGECAIILIRHEVEADGNNPLWADEMGALLAGIRSRLVPYRSSLTLGDVRGKILLLSRDSFRGGPYGAYIHGWYSGKNLSVQKAGLLVDEDGRDSPFWVQDYYHPDGSEDKWEQVKGMLDAAASSPGSCPLIVNHVSGYTGTLPDYRANARNVNARAAEYIRSRDIPAGIVMMDFAGVDQSKGQDVGGALLVKTLIENNLKC
;
A
#
# COMPACT_ATOMS: atom_id res chain seq x y z
N MET A 1 17.00 58.13 32.32
CA MET A 1 15.77 57.47 31.92
C MET A 1 16.07 56.62 30.69
N ARG A 2 16.16 55.36 30.84
CA ARG A 2 16.21 54.37 29.75
C ARG A 2 14.99 53.49 29.84
N PRO A 3 14.16 53.33 28.81
CA PRO A 3 13.05 52.36 28.79
C PRO A 3 13.51 51.03 28.11
N PRO A 4 12.70 50.04 27.98
CA PRO A 4 12.90 48.75 28.62
C PRO A 4 13.31 47.68 27.62
N ILE A 5 14.28 46.88 28.02
CA ILE A 5 14.74 45.65 27.32
C ILE A 5 13.82 44.42 27.59
N LEU A 6 12.73 44.59 28.37
CA LEU A 6 11.91 43.44 28.79
C LEU A 6 10.89 42.91 27.78
N ILE A 7 10.58 43.67 26.69
CA ILE A 7 9.52 43.24 25.74
C ILE A 7 10.07 42.33 24.65
N ALA A 8 11.37 42.42 24.33
CA ALA A 8 11.98 41.59 23.28
C ALA A 8 12.19 40.14 23.75
N PHE A 9 12.35 39.88 25.06
CA PHE A 9 12.61 38.51 25.56
C PHE A 9 11.35 37.65 25.68
N SER A 10 10.20 38.24 25.92
CA SER A 10 8.94 37.51 26.00
C SER A 10 8.40 37.09 24.61
N LEU A 11 8.68 37.87 23.57
CA LEU A 11 8.33 37.51 22.19
C LEU A 11 9.23 36.41 21.62
N LEU A 12 10.51 36.37 22.01
CA LEU A 12 11.41 35.27 21.55
C LEU A 12 11.07 33.94 22.23
N LEU A 13 10.65 33.95 23.51
CA LEU A 13 10.23 32.73 24.22
C LEU A 13 8.91 32.16 23.69
N ALA A 14 7.98 33.03 23.30
CA ALA A 14 6.71 32.59 22.71
C ALA A 14 6.94 32.00 21.30
N ALA A 15 7.83 32.59 20.50
CA ALA A 15 8.17 32.04 19.17
C ALA A 15 8.94 30.70 19.26
N CYS A 16 9.79 30.55 20.29
CA CYS A 16 10.52 29.30 20.51
C CYS A 16 9.59 28.18 21.01
N GLY A 17 8.59 28.51 21.87
CA GLY A 17 7.60 27.55 22.34
C GLY A 17 6.69 27.05 21.24
N VAL A 18 6.18 27.94 20.38
CA VAL A 18 5.35 27.55 19.23
C VAL A 18 6.12 26.69 18.24
N LYS A 19 7.40 26.97 18.00
CA LYS A 19 8.24 26.15 17.12
C LYS A 19 8.54 24.77 17.70
N LEU A 20 8.78 24.68 19.01
CA LEU A 20 9.02 23.41 19.69
C LEU A 20 7.74 22.54 19.71
N ASP A 21 6.57 23.12 19.89
CA ASP A 21 5.31 22.38 19.86
C ASP A 21 4.99 21.86 18.47
N LEU A 22 5.25 22.67 17.42
CA LEU A 22 5.10 22.22 16.01
C LEU A 22 6.08 21.10 15.66
N GLU A 23 7.34 21.19 16.08
CA GLU A 23 8.33 20.14 15.84
C GLU A 23 7.96 18.86 16.61
N ARG A 24 7.43 18.98 17.81
CA ARG A 24 6.95 17.86 18.64
C ARG A 24 5.73 17.19 18.00
N ASP A 25 4.75 17.96 17.55
CA ASP A 25 3.55 17.42 16.88
C ASP A 25 3.90 16.70 15.57
N ILE A 26 4.93 17.16 14.84
CA ILE A 26 5.44 16.50 13.64
C ILE A 26 6.15 15.19 14.01
N LEU A 27 6.97 15.19 15.06
CA LEU A 27 7.68 13.98 15.51
C LEU A 27 6.69 12.95 16.07
N ASP A 28 5.75 13.35 16.92
CA ASP A 28 4.70 12.48 17.47
C ASP A 28 3.84 11.87 16.34
N GLY A 29 3.53 12.66 15.30
CA GLY A 29 2.81 12.18 14.12
C GLY A 29 3.59 11.17 13.27
N ALA A 30 4.91 11.36 13.14
CA ALA A 30 5.77 10.43 12.41
C ALA A 30 6.00 9.12 13.18
N GLU A 31 6.19 9.18 14.50
CA GLU A 31 6.32 7.99 15.33
C GLU A 31 5.02 7.17 15.34
N ASN A 32 3.86 7.80 15.41
CA ASN A 32 2.56 7.14 15.34
C ASN A 32 2.34 6.44 13.99
N ALA A 33 2.82 7.01 12.87
CA ALA A 33 2.70 6.37 11.57
C ALA A 33 3.49 5.07 11.47
N VAL A 34 4.66 4.97 12.11
CA VAL A 34 5.51 3.76 12.08
C VAL A 34 4.90 2.59 12.84
N VAL A 35 4.09 2.86 13.87
CA VAL A 35 3.53 1.84 14.80
C VAL A 35 2.02 1.91 14.92
N TRP A 36 1.32 2.40 13.91
CA TRP A 36 -0.11 2.69 13.98
C TRP A 36 -1.01 1.47 14.22
N MET A 37 -0.57 0.27 13.86
CA MET A 37 -1.33 -0.95 14.14
C MET A 37 -1.16 -1.42 15.58
N THR A 38 -0.05 -1.08 16.23
CA THR A 38 0.33 -1.60 17.55
C THR A 38 -0.73 -1.31 18.62
N ASP A 39 -1.36 -0.14 18.57
CA ASP A 39 -2.37 0.30 19.55
C ASP A 39 -3.80 -0.17 19.21
N LEU A 40 -3.99 -0.80 18.05
CA LEU A 40 -5.28 -1.37 17.67
C LEU A 40 -5.51 -2.72 18.38
N ARG A 41 -6.77 -3.10 18.56
CA ARG A 41 -7.16 -4.36 19.18
C ARG A 41 -6.81 -5.55 18.27
N ASP A 42 -6.39 -6.65 18.88
CA ASP A 42 -6.02 -7.89 18.17
C ASP A 42 -7.19 -8.60 17.48
N ASP A 43 -8.41 -8.42 17.98
CA ASP A 43 -9.61 -9.11 17.51
C ASP A 43 -10.29 -8.41 16.30
N ILE A 44 -9.75 -7.29 15.82
CA ILE A 44 -10.27 -6.62 14.63
C ILE A 44 -10.03 -7.51 13.42
N PRO A 45 -11.09 -7.88 12.65
CA PRO A 45 -10.92 -8.61 11.40
C PRO A 45 -10.03 -7.81 10.42
N LEU A 46 -9.06 -8.48 9.79
CA LEU A 46 -8.14 -7.83 8.87
C LEU A 46 -8.87 -7.11 7.71
N ALA A 47 -9.97 -7.69 7.25
CA ALA A 47 -10.82 -7.14 6.20
C ALA A 47 -11.55 -5.84 6.61
N HIS A 48 -11.61 -5.52 7.92
CA HIS A 48 -12.23 -4.29 8.41
C HIS A 48 -11.25 -3.12 8.58
N LEU A 49 -9.96 -3.35 8.35
CA LEU A 49 -8.97 -2.28 8.43
C LEU A 49 -8.93 -1.43 7.16
N SER A 50 -8.59 -0.17 7.34
CA SER A 50 -8.25 0.77 6.28
C SER A 50 -6.73 0.81 6.15
N ILE A 51 -6.17 0.11 5.16
CA ILE A 51 -4.74 -0.16 5.07
C ILE A 51 -4.11 0.65 3.94
N PRO A 52 -3.17 1.57 4.23
CA PRO A 52 -2.40 2.25 3.20
C PRO A 52 -1.55 1.27 2.41
N GLY A 53 -1.64 1.33 1.07
CA GLY A 53 -0.91 0.48 0.14
C GLY A 53 -0.16 1.29 -0.92
N ALA A 54 0.99 0.79 -1.35
CA ALA A 54 1.81 1.36 -2.41
C ALA A 54 1.76 0.48 -3.66
N HIS A 55 1.27 1.04 -4.76
CA HIS A 55 1.30 0.44 -6.11
C HIS A 55 2.71 0.48 -6.64
N ASP A 56 3.20 -0.61 -7.26
CA ASP A 56 4.60 -0.76 -7.72
C ASP A 56 5.62 -0.24 -6.68
N ALA A 57 5.56 -0.78 -5.47
CA ALA A 57 6.15 -0.20 -4.26
C ALA A 57 7.66 0.03 -4.34
N ALA A 58 8.40 -0.70 -5.18
CA ALA A 58 9.85 -0.55 -5.33
C ALA A 58 10.26 0.32 -6.53
N SER A 59 9.32 1.02 -7.19
CA SER A 59 9.58 1.75 -8.44
C SER A 59 10.46 3.00 -8.30
N VAL A 60 10.75 3.46 -7.08
CA VAL A 60 11.56 4.67 -6.82
C VAL A 60 12.95 4.62 -7.49
N SER A 61 13.58 3.45 -7.51
CA SER A 61 14.93 3.24 -8.05
C SER A 61 14.97 3.00 -9.57
N ILE A 62 13.82 3.00 -10.25
CA ILE A 62 13.79 2.83 -11.70
C ILE A 62 14.45 4.05 -12.37
N THR A 63 15.58 3.81 -13.03
CA THR A 63 16.34 4.80 -13.79
C THR A 63 15.91 4.81 -15.25
N SER A 64 14.66 5.09 -15.52
CA SER A 64 14.17 5.33 -16.87
C SER A 64 14.15 6.84 -17.12
N TRP A 65 14.59 7.28 -18.32
CA TRP A 65 14.45 8.68 -18.72
C TRP A 65 13.00 9.08 -19.00
N THR A 66 12.10 8.10 -19.03
CA THR A 66 10.66 8.34 -19.05
C THR A 66 10.13 8.32 -17.62
N SER A 67 9.46 9.37 -17.20
CA SER A 67 8.76 9.45 -15.91
C SER A 67 7.60 8.45 -15.79
N TYR A 68 7.39 7.60 -16.80
CA TYR A 68 6.23 6.75 -17.01
C TYR A 68 6.27 5.42 -16.25
N THR A 69 7.38 5.11 -15.59
CA THR A 69 7.55 3.84 -14.86
C THR A 69 7.69 4.03 -13.36
N ARG A 70 7.73 5.29 -12.88
CA ARG A 70 7.91 5.60 -11.48
C ARG A 70 6.59 6.00 -10.84
N THR A 71 6.10 5.16 -9.96
CA THR A 71 4.84 5.33 -9.23
C THR A 71 5.05 5.71 -7.77
N GLN A 72 6.29 5.61 -7.25
CA GLN A 72 6.67 5.97 -5.89
C GLN A 72 7.90 6.87 -5.87
N ASP A 73 7.99 7.74 -4.86
CA ASP A 73 9.15 8.59 -4.58
C ASP A 73 9.93 8.13 -3.34
N LEU A 74 9.39 7.17 -2.57
CA LEU A 74 10.02 6.56 -1.41
C LEU A 74 10.36 5.10 -1.71
N ASP A 75 11.44 4.61 -1.10
CA ASP A 75 11.77 3.18 -1.08
C ASP A 75 10.90 2.42 -0.05
N ILE A 76 11.09 1.11 0.05
CA ILE A 76 10.31 0.24 0.95
C ILE A 76 10.39 0.72 2.41
N ALA A 77 11.55 1.12 2.87
CA ALA A 77 11.73 1.61 4.24
C ALA A 77 11.05 2.97 4.46
N GLY A 78 11.16 3.87 3.50
CA GLY A 78 10.46 5.16 3.52
C GLY A 78 8.94 5.00 3.49
N LEU A 79 8.43 4.10 2.66
CA LEU A 79 7.00 3.76 2.62
C LEU A 79 6.51 3.18 3.95
N TRP A 80 7.26 2.25 4.54
CA TRP A 80 6.96 1.72 5.87
C TRP A 80 6.89 2.82 6.94
N ASN A 81 7.88 3.70 6.96
CA ASN A 81 7.98 4.79 7.93
C ASN A 81 6.84 5.81 7.80
N CYS A 82 6.26 5.95 6.60
CA CYS A 82 5.07 6.77 6.38
C CYS A 82 3.75 6.06 6.75
N GLY A 83 3.78 4.78 7.15
CA GLY A 83 2.59 4.03 7.58
C GLY A 83 2.00 3.10 6.53
N VAL A 84 2.63 2.93 5.37
CA VAL A 84 2.23 1.93 4.36
C VAL A 84 2.42 0.52 4.92
N ARG A 85 1.42 -0.36 4.72
CA ARG A 85 1.46 -1.77 5.16
C ARG A 85 1.06 -2.76 4.08
N ALA A 86 0.67 -2.29 2.89
CA ALA A 86 0.46 -3.14 1.72
C ALA A 86 1.39 -2.72 0.57
N PHE A 87 2.09 -3.69 -0.03
CA PHE A 87 3.15 -3.46 -1.01
C PHE A 87 2.90 -4.30 -2.25
N ASP A 88 2.63 -3.67 -3.39
CA ASP A 88 2.55 -4.33 -4.70
C ASP A 88 3.98 -4.55 -5.22
N LEU A 89 4.40 -5.80 -5.30
CA LEU A 89 5.73 -6.19 -5.77
C LEU A 89 5.60 -7.02 -7.05
N ARG A 90 6.40 -6.67 -8.04
CA ARG A 90 6.35 -7.29 -9.37
C ARG A 90 7.68 -7.96 -9.73
N PRO A 91 7.93 -9.17 -9.19
CA PRO A 91 9.16 -9.90 -9.44
C PRO A 91 9.19 -10.55 -10.84
N SER A 92 10.39 -10.57 -11.45
CA SER A 92 10.73 -11.30 -12.66
C SER A 92 12.08 -11.98 -12.53
N LEU A 93 12.25 -13.12 -13.19
CA LEU A 93 13.48 -13.91 -13.18
C LEU A 93 14.36 -13.60 -14.40
N VAL A 94 15.22 -12.60 -14.26
CA VAL A 94 16.12 -12.15 -15.32
C VAL A 94 17.55 -12.54 -15.00
N ASN A 95 18.24 -13.25 -15.90
CA ASN A 95 19.61 -13.71 -15.74
C ASN A 95 19.85 -14.46 -14.41
N GLY A 96 18.90 -15.28 -13.97
CA GLY A 96 18.97 -16.07 -12.74
C GLY A 96 18.76 -15.25 -11.45
N THR A 97 18.35 -13.99 -11.54
CA THR A 97 18.08 -13.13 -10.38
C THR A 97 16.60 -12.75 -10.36
N MET A 98 15.93 -12.98 -9.24
CA MET A 98 14.55 -12.53 -9.00
C MET A 98 14.57 -11.04 -8.64
N GLY A 99 14.53 -10.18 -9.65
CA GLY A 99 14.50 -8.72 -9.50
C GLY A 99 13.09 -8.17 -9.47
N ILE A 100 12.92 -6.90 -9.06
CA ILE A 100 11.65 -6.16 -9.16
C ILE A 100 11.67 -5.31 -10.43
N TYR A 101 10.52 -5.30 -11.12
CA TYR A 101 10.37 -4.64 -12.42
C TYR A 101 9.04 -3.89 -12.49
N HIS A 102 8.97 -2.93 -13.40
CA HIS A 102 7.75 -2.34 -13.93
C HIS A 102 7.86 -2.37 -15.44
N ASP A 103 7.02 -3.16 -16.12
CA ASP A 103 7.22 -3.54 -17.52
C ASP A 103 8.63 -4.17 -17.67
N LYS A 104 9.42 -3.74 -18.62
CA LYS A 104 10.81 -4.19 -18.85
C LYS A 104 11.88 -3.43 -18.01
N TYR A 105 11.48 -2.48 -17.20
CA TYR A 105 12.40 -1.61 -16.47
C TYR A 105 12.69 -2.12 -15.06
N SER A 106 13.97 -2.38 -14.78
CA SER A 106 14.41 -2.86 -13.47
C SER A 106 14.32 -1.75 -12.41
N ALA A 107 13.81 -2.11 -11.24
CA ALA A 107 13.89 -1.27 -10.04
C ALA A 107 15.27 -1.33 -9.37
N ASN A 108 16.25 -2.04 -9.96
CA ASN A 108 17.60 -2.22 -9.42
C ASN A 108 17.64 -2.76 -7.97
N VAL A 109 16.64 -3.55 -7.62
CA VAL A 109 16.51 -4.23 -6.33
C VAL A 109 15.93 -5.62 -6.56
N THR A 110 16.34 -6.59 -5.76
CA THR A 110 15.79 -7.95 -5.81
C THR A 110 14.53 -8.07 -4.97
N PHE A 111 13.73 -9.10 -5.25
CA PHE A 111 12.56 -9.43 -4.44
C PHE A 111 12.94 -9.65 -2.97
N MET A 112 14.01 -10.39 -2.71
CA MET A 112 14.43 -10.67 -1.32
C MET A 112 15.00 -9.45 -0.61
N GLU A 113 15.63 -8.49 -1.29
CA GLU A 113 16.02 -7.23 -0.66
C GLU A 113 14.82 -6.44 -0.19
N THR A 114 13.73 -6.38 -0.99
CA THR A 114 12.48 -5.72 -0.58
C THR A 114 11.81 -6.45 0.59
N VAL A 115 11.75 -7.77 0.55
CA VAL A 115 11.18 -8.60 1.63
C VAL A 115 12.01 -8.47 2.91
N ASN A 116 13.33 -8.51 2.83
CA ASN A 116 14.21 -8.36 3.99
C ASN A 116 14.08 -7.00 4.66
N ALA A 117 13.86 -5.92 3.89
CA ALA A 117 13.57 -4.60 4.46
C ALA A 117 12.27 -4.63 5.30
N LEU A 118 11.22 -5.30 4.82
CA LEU A 118 9.97 -5.48 5.57
C LEU A 118 10.15 -6.37 6.79
N LEU A 119 10.91 -7.46 6.68
CA LEU A 119 11.20 -8.35 7.82
C LEU A 119 11.97 -7.62 8.92
N LEU A 120 12.95 -6.79 8.55
CA LEU A 120 13.70 -5.95 9.50
C LEU A 120 12.78 -4.97 10.22
N ALA A 121 11.86 -4.33 9.48
CA ALA A 121 10.87 -3.42 10.06
C ALA A 121 9.91 -4.14 11.02
N LEU A 122 9.47 -5.35 10.68
CA LEU A 122 8.63 -6.18 11.55
C LEU A 122 9.37 -6.69 12.79
N ASP A 123 10.67 -6.94 12.71
CA ASP A 123 11.50 -7.30 13.87
C ASP A 123 11.66 -6.13 14.85
N GLN A 124 11.72 -4.90 14.33
CA GLN A 124 11.75 -3.68 15.13
C GLN A 124 10.37 -3.30 15.70
N HIS A 125 9.30 -3.62 14.98
CA HIS A 125 7.92 -3.26 15.30
C HIS A 125 6.98 -4.48 15.23
N PRO A 126 7.09 -5.44 16.15
CA PRO A 126 6.36 -6.71 16.11
C PRO A 126 4.85 -6.57 16.30
N GLY A 127 4.36 -5.41 16.71
CA GLY A 127 2.94 -5.07 16.75
C GLY A 127 2.32 -4.79 15.37
N GLU A 128 3.15 -4.60 14.33
CA GLU A 128 2.73 -4.30 12.97
C GLU A 128 2.63 -5.58 12.12
N CYS A 129 2.07 -5.45 10.89
CA CYS A 129 2.13 -6.49 9.87
C CYS A 129 2.45 -5.89 8.51
N ALA A 130 2.82 -6.73 7.54
CA ALA A 130 2.94 -6.34 6.15
C ALA A 130 2.06 -7.23 5.27
N ILE A 131 1.48 -6.65 4.21
CA ILE A 131 0.78 -7.39 3.16
C ILE A 131 1.56 -7.22 1.88
N ILE A 132 1.94 -8.31 1.22
CA ILE A 132 2.60 -8.27 -0.08
C ILE A 132 1.64 -8.81 -1.12
N LEU A 133 1.35 -7.99 -2.15
CA LEU A 133 0.68 -8.44 -3.37
C LEU A 133 1.76 -8.78 -4.40
N ILE A 134 1.74 -10.00 -4.93
CA ILE A 134 2.69 -10.44 -5.97
C ILE A 134 1.98 -10.53 -7.31
N ARG A 135 2.63 -10.00 -8.34
CA ARG A 135 2.34 -10.24 -9.74
C ARG A 135 3.64 -10.53 -10.49
N HIS A 136 3.68 -11.61 -11.27
CA HIS A 136 4.79 -11.85 -12.19
C HIS A 136 4.81 -10.77 -13.29
N GLU A 137 5.92 -10.03 -13.43
CA GLU A 137 6.09 -9.03 -14.49
C GLU A 137 6.68 -9.69 -15.74
N VAL A 138 5.82 -10.36 -16.48
CA VAL A 138 6.19 -11.24 -17.61
C VAL A 138 6.92 -10.51 -18.74
N GLU A 139 6.70 -9.21 -18.89
CA GLU A 139 7.34 -8.37 -19.90
C GLU A 139 8.85 -8.23 -19.68
N ALA A 140 9.31 -8.37 -18.43
CA ALA A 140 10.72 -8.24 -18.08
C ALA A 140 11.53 -9.49 -18.40
N ASP A 141 10.97 -10.70 -18.26
CA ASP A 141 11.68 -11.96 -18.38
C ASP A 141 11.16 -12.85 -19.53
N GLY A 142 10.21 -12.35 -20.34
CA GLY A 142 9.61 -13.11 -21.45
C GLY A 142 8.79 -14.31 -20.97
N ASN A 143 8.16 -14.22 -19.81
CA ASN A 143 7.40 -15.30 -19.17
C ASN A 143 8.29 -16.54 -18.87
N ASN A 144 9.38 -16.30 -18.17
CA ASN A 144 10.38 -17.32 -17.85
C ASN A 144 9.75 -18.51 -17.09
N PRO A 145 9.80 -19.75 -17.62
CA PRO A 145 9.15 -20.90 -17.02
C PRO A 145 9.76 -21.31 -15.66
N LEU A 146 10.96 -20.85 -15.32
CA LEU A 146 11.61 -21.12 -14.03
C LEU A 146 11.18 -20.15 -12.94
N TRP A 147 10.44 -19.09 -13.29
CA TRP A 147 10.00 -18.08 -12.32
C TRP A 147 9.23 -18.69 -11.14
N ALA A 148 8.31 -19.59 -11.41
CA ALA A 148 7.46 -20.22 -10.39
C ALA A 148 8.26 -21.12 -9.43
N ASP A 149 9.26 -21.83 -9.95
CA ASP A 149 10.15 -22.67 -9.13
C ASP A 149 11.04 -21.81 -8.23
N GLU A 150 11.66 -20.78 -8.78
CA GLU A 150 12.53 -19.88 -8.04
C GLU A 150 11.77 -19.07 -6.98
N MET A 151 10.60 -18.52 -7.33
CA MET A 151 9.73 -17.83 -6.38
C MET A 151 9.33 -18.75 -5.22
N GLY A 152 8.94 -19.98 -5.52
CA GLY A 152 8.60 -20.98 -4.51
C GLY A 152 9.77 -21.30 -3.58
N ALA A 153 11.00 -21.41 -4.11
CA ALA A 153 12.20 -21.65 -3.31
C ALA A 153 12.54 -20.47 -2.37
N LEU A 154 12.45 -19.22 -2.87
CA LEU A 154 12.66 -18.02 -2.07
C LEU A 154 11.64 -17.91 -0.92
N LEU A 155 10.37 -18.12 -1.21
CA LEU A 155 9.31 -18.05 -0.20
C LEU A 155 9.36 -19.20 0.81
N ALA A 156 9.79 -20.41 0.41
CA ALA A 156 10.03 -21.50 1.34
C ALA A 156 11.08 -21.14 2.39
N GLY A 157 12.11 -20.37 2.02
CA GLY A 157 13.16 -19.90 2.91
C GLY A 157 12.66 -18.99 4.06
N ILE A 158 11.51 -18.33 3.87
CA ILE A 158 10.92 -17.42 4.85
C ILE A 158 9.54 -17.89 5.35
N ARG A 159 9.18 -19.15 5.14
CA ARG A 159 7.87 -19.73 5.46
C ARG A 159 7.37 -19.40 6.87
N SER A 160 8.25 -19.44 7.87
CA SER A 160 7.91 -19.14 9.27
C SER A 160 7.48 -17.68 9.52
N ARG A 161 7.80 -16.79 8.60
CA ARG A 161 7.45 -15.36 8.65
C ARG A 161 6.17 -15.04 7.85
N LEU A 162 5.60 -16.02 7.16
CA LEU A 162 4.40 -15.89 6.35
C LEU A 162 3.17 -16.38 7.11
N VAL A 163 2.03 -15.71 6.90
CA VAL A 163 0.75 -16.08 7.48
C VAL A 163 -0.04 -16.94 6.49
N PRO A 164 -0.50 -18.16 6.87
CA PRO A 164 -1.51 -18.84 6.10
C PRO A 164 -2.80 -18.02 6.07
N TYR A 165 -3.34 -17.80 4.88
CA TYR A 165 -4.57 -17.03 4.74
C TYR A 165 -5.78 -17.85 5.23
N ARG A 166 -6.71 -17.16 5.88
CA ARG A 166 -8.10 -17.58 6.12
C ARG A 166 -8.99 -16.35 6.19
N SER A 167 -10.24 -16.48 5.79
CA SER A 167 -11.19 -15.34 5.77
C SER A 167 -11.46 -14.73 7.15
N SER A 168 -11.19 -15.48 8.21
CA SER A 168 -11.34 -15.05 9.61
C SER A 168 -10.07 -14.44 10.23
N LEU A 169 -9.05 -14.09 9.43
CA LEU A 169 -7.84 -13.46 9.98
C LEU A 169 -8.17 -12.17 10.69
N THR A 170 -7.63 -12.04 11.90
CA THR A 170 -7.64 -10.80 12.68
C THR A 170 -6.27 -10.13 12.63
N LEU A 171 -6.20 -8.90 13.11
CA LEU A 171 -4.93 -8.17 13.24
C LEU A 171 -3.93 -8.94 14.12
N GLY A 172 -4.38 -9.52 15.23
CA GLY A 172 -3.53 -10.33 16.12
C GLY A 172 -2.91 -11.55 15.45
N ASP A 173 -3.61 -12.18 14.48
CA ASP A 173 -3.10 -13.34 13.74
C ASP A 173 -1.90 -12.98 12.82
N VAL A 174 -1.84 -11.73 12.34
CA VAL A 174 -0.86 -11.29 11.33
C VAL A 174 0.29 -10.46 11.91
N ARG A 175 0.23 -10.05 13.18
CA ARG A 175 1.29 -9.24 13.81
C ARG A 175 2.66 -9.91 13.72
N GLY A 176 3.69 -9.13 13.43
CA GLY A 176 5.08 -9.54 13.27
C GLY A 176 5.35 -10.39 12.03
N LYS A 177 4.36 -10.52 11.11
CA LYS A 177 4.44 -11.41 9.94
C LYS A 177 4.01 -10.71 8.66
N ILE A 178 4.23 -11.43 7.56
CA ILE A 178 3.82 -11.02 6.21
C ILE A 178 2.62 -11.88 5.78
N LEU A 179 1.53 -11.25 5.34
CA LEU A 179 0.47 -11.90 4.58
C LEU A 179 0.79 -11.76 3.09
N LEU A 180 0.93 -12.90 2.41
CA LEU A 180 1.22 -12.93 0.98
C LEU A 180 -0.07 -13.19 0.19
N LEU A 181 -0.34 -12.34 -0.80
CA LEU A 181 -1.44 -12.48 -1.74
C LEU A 181 -0.85 -12.48 -3.15
N SER A 182 -0.97 -13.59 -3.89
CA SER A 182 -0.34 -13.72 -5.20
C SER A 182 -1.37 -13.86 -6.32
N ARG A 183 -1.16 -13.13 -7.41
CA ARG A 183 -1.93 -13.27 -8.65
C ARG A 183 -1.44 -14.45 -9.50
N ASP A 184 -0.24 -14.95 -9.21
CA ASP A 184 0.44 -16.00 -9.96
C ASP A 184 0.74 -17.19 -9.06
N SER A 185 0.66 -18.41 -9.61
CA SER A 185 1.00 -19.63 -8.90
C SER A 185 2.50 -19.90 -8.93
N PHE A 186 3.04 -20.42 -7.84
CA PHE A 186 4.44 -20.81 -7.71
C PHE A 186 4.57 -22.15 -6.99
N ARG A 187 5.74 -22.77 -7.09
CA ARG A 187 5.96 -24.11 -6.52
C ARG A 187 5.86 -24.09 -4.99
N GLY A 188 5.13 -25.05 -4.44
CA GLY A 188 4.96 -25.19 -2.98
C GLY A 188 4.00 -24.18 -2.34
N GLY A 189 3.42 -23.26 -3.15
CA GLY A 189 2.43 -22.31 -2.67
C GLY A 189 0.98 -22.84 -2.71
N PRO A 190 0.03 -22.01 -2.31
CA PRO A 190 0.22 -20.65 -1.81
C PRO A 190 0.88 -20.64 -0.43
N TYR A 191 1.63 -19.56 -0.11
CA TYR A 191 2.15 -19.28 1.24
C TYR A 191 1.34 -18.15 1.92
N GLY A 192 0.08 -18.08 1.64
CA GLY A 192 -0.92 -17.11 2.03
C GLY A 192 -2.16 -17.43 1.24
N ALA A 193 -2.45 -16.68 0.16
CA ALA A 193 -3.52 -17.02 -0.78
C ALA A 193 -3.16 -16.72 -2.22
N TYR A 194 -3.72 -17.50 -3.16
CA TYR A 194 -3.81 -17.10 -4.55
C TYR A 194 -5.03 -16.24 -4.79
N ILE A 195 -4.87 -15.21 -5.61
CA ILE A 195 -5.96 -14.37 -6.08
C ILE A 195 -6.45 -14.88 -7.43
N HIS A 196 -7.71 -15.27 -7.50
CA HIS A 196 -8.37 -15.66 -8.73
C HIS A 196 -9.39 -14.60 -9.13
N GLY A 197 -9.52 -14.32 -10.43
CA GLY A 197 -10.49 -13.36 -10.93
C GLY A 197 -10.09 -11.90 -10.71
N TRP A 198 -8.78 -11.60 -10.75
CA TRP A 198 -8.34 -10.20 -10.78
C TRP A 198 -8.86 -9.52 -12.04
N TYR A 199 -9.56 -8.43 -11.87
CA TYR A 199 -10.13 -7.66 -12.96
C TYR A 199 -9.64 -6.22 -12.94
N SER A 200 -9.12 -5.74 -14.07
CA SER A 200 -8.55 -4.41 -14.23
C SER A 200 -9.32 -3.55 -15.25
N GLY A 201 -10.65 -3.54 -15.15
CA GLY A 201 -11.54 -2.82 -16.05
C GLY A 201 -12.58 -1.96 -15.34
N LYS A 202 -13.56 -1.46 -16.11
CA LYS A 202 -14.60 -0.52 -15.68
C LYS A 202 -15.93 -1.22 -15.37
N ASN A 203 -15.95 -2.23 -14.53
CA ASN A 203 -17.21 -2.88 -14.17
C ASN A 203 -17.22 -3.37 -12.73
N LEU A 204 -17.79 -2.57 -11.82
CA LEU A 204 -17.79 -2.86 -10.40
C LEU A 204 -18.41 -4.22 -10.04
N SER A 205 -19.44 -4.67 -10.75
CA SER A 205 -20.07 -5.97 -10.47
C SER A 205 -19.15 -7.15 -10.82
N VAL A 206 -18.32 -7.02 -11.84
CA VAL A 206 -17.28 -7.99 -12.19
C VAL A 206 -16.09 -7.87 -11.26
N GLN A 207 -15.69 -6.66 -10.88
CA GLN A 207 -14.60 -6.39 -9.93
C GLN A 207 -14.83 -7.07 -8.58
N LYS A 208 -16.09 -7.23 -8.16
CA LYS A 208 -16.46 -7.94 -6.92
C LYS A 208 -16.43 -9.47 -7.01
N ALA A 209 -16.08 -10.03 -8.15
CA ALA A 209 -16.15 -11.49 -8.39
C ALA A 209 -14.83 -12.23 -8.12
N GLY A 210 -13.82 -11.57 -7.54
CA GLY A 210 -12.54 -12.19 -7.18
C GLY A 210 -12.67 -13.16 -6.00
N LEU A 211 -11.75 -14.13 -5.96
CA LEU A 211 -11.63 -15.11 -4.89
C LEU A 211 -10.18 -15.16 -4.37
N LEU A 212 -10.03 -15.37 -3.08
CA LEU A 212 -8.79 -15.79 -2.45
C LEU A 212 -8.87 -17.29 -2.17
N VAL A 213 -7.92 -18.03 -2.70
CA VAL A 213 -7.80 -19.49 -2.48
C VAL A 213 -6.67 -19.71 -1.49
N ASP A 214 -7.01 -20.26 -0.32
CA ASP A 214 -6.05 -20.52 0.76
C ASP A 214 -5.17 -21.77 0.50
N GLU A 215 -4.29 -22.09 1.44
CA GLU A 215 -3.37 -23.24 1.35
C GLU A 215 -4.10 -24.59 1.36
N ASP A 216 -5.32 -24.65 1.86
CA ASP A 216 -6.17 -25.85 1.86
C ASP A 216 -7.08 -25.93 0.62
N GLY A 217 -7.00 -24.94 -0.29
CA GLY A 217 -7.83 -24.86 -1.48
C GLY A 217 -9.25 -24.34 -1.20
N ARG A 218 -9.49 -23.67 -0.08
CA ARG A 218 -10.77 -23.05 0.24
C ARG A 218 -10.88 -21.66 -0.35
N ASP A 219 -12.03 -21.37 -0.92
CA ASP A 219 -12.35 -20.09 -1.52
C ASP A 219 -12.90 -19.09 -0.49
N SER A 220 -12.47 -17.85 -0.60
CA SER A 220 -13.04 -16.72 0.15
C SER A 220 -13.31 -15.55 -0.80
N PRO A 221 -14.41 -14.80 -0.61
CA PRO A 221 -14.70 -13.63 -1.42
C PRO A 221 -13.56 -12.60 -1.35
N PHE A 222 -13.18 -12.07 -2.50
CA PHE A 222 -12.19 -11.02 -2.66
C PHE A 222 -12.73 -9.97 -3.62
N TRP A 223 -12.64 -8.71 -3.23
CA TRP A 223 -13.08 -7.62 -4.08
C TRP A 223 -11.89 -6.78 -4.50
N VAL A 224 -11.76 -6.55 -5.81
CA VAL A 224 -10.70 -5.71 -6.36
C VAL A 224 -11.29 -4.68 -7.31
N GLN A 225 -10.84 -3.45 -7.19
CA GLN A 225 -10.97 -2.39 -8.19
C GLN A 225 -9.56 -2.01 -8.64
N ASP A 226 -9.26 -2.27 -9.92
CA ASP A 226 -7.98 -1.94 -10.56
C ASP A 226 -8.24 -1.39 -11.97
N TYR A 227 -9.03 -0.32 -12.07
CA TYR A 227 -9.20 0.40 -13.34
C TYR A 227 -8.01 1.34 -13.55
N TYR A 228 -6.88 0.77 -13.99
CA TYR A 228 -5.59 1.46 -14.04
C TYR A 228 -5.46 2.46 -15.20
N HIS A 229 -6.23 2.27 -16.30
CA HIS A 229 -6.22 3.14 -17.47
C HIS A 229 -7.64 3.65 -17.79
N PRO A 230 -8.17 4.60 -17.01
CA PRO A 230 -9.48 5.21 -17.25
C PRO A 230 -9.44 6.22 -18.39
N ASP A 231 -10.62 6.48 -18.98
CA ASP A 231 -10.81 7.51 -20.00
C ASP A 231 -10.57 8.92 -19.44
N GLY A 232 -10.72 9.10 -18.12
CA GLY A 232 -10.48 10.35 -17.41
C GLY A 232 -10.47 10.15 -15.90
N SER A 233 -10.03 11.18 -15.16
CA SER A 233 -9.96 11.13 -13.70
C SER A 233 -11.34 10.99 -13.04
N GLU A 234 -12.41 11.47 -13.63
CA GLU A 234 -13.78 11.27 -13.14
C GLU A 234 -14.18 9.79 -13.25
N ASP A 235 -13.89 9.15 -14.37
CA ASP A 235 -14.11 7.71 -14.53
C ASP A 235 -13.39 6.89 -13.48
N LYS A 236 -12.12 7.23 -13.21
CA LYS A 236 -11.34 6.60 -12.14
C LYS A 236 -12.00 6.80 -10.79
N TRP A 237 -12.37 8.02 -10.51
CA TRP A 237 -13.01 8.36 -9.24
C TRP A 237 -14.30 7.59 -9.00
N GLU A 238 -15.18 7.48 -10.00
CA GLU A 238 -16.42 6.73 -9.87
C GLU A 238 -16.19 5.24 -9.52
N GLN A 239 -15.14 4.61 -10.08
CA GLN A 239 -14.79 3.23 -9.73
C GLN A 239 -14.23 3.13 -8.30
N VAL A 240 -13.35 4.05 -7.90
CA VAL A 240 -12.80 4.13 -6.54
C VAL A 240 -13.92 4.33 -5.52
N LYS A 241 -14.77 5.33 -5.76
CA LYS A 241 -15.92 5.65 -4.91
C LYS A 241 -16.90 4.48 -4.81
N GLY A 242 -17.22 3.85 -5.95
CA GLY A 242 -18.11 2.70 -5.99
C GLY A 242 -17.61 1.53 -5.15
N MET A 243 -16.29 1.28 -5.10
CA MET A 243 -15.72 0.26 -4.24
C MET A 243 -15.75 0.65 -2.76
N LEU A 244 -15.51 1.93 -2.42
CA LEU A 244 -15.66 2.44 -1.05
C LEU A 244 -17.13 2.32 -0.57
N ASP A 245 -18.09 2.65 -1.41
CA ASP A 245 -19.52 2.50 -1.09
C ASP A 245 -19.93 1.03 -0.91
N ALA A 246 -19.33 0.14 -1.70
CA ALA A 246 -19.54 -1.29 -1.55
C ALA A 246 -18.98 -1.84 -0.24
N ALA A 247 -17.80 -1.39 0.17
CA ALA A 247 -17.21 -1.73 1.46
C ALA A 247 -18.13 -1.29 2.62
N ALA A 248 -18.63 -0.06 2.56
CA ALA A 248 -19.57 0.49 3.53
C ALA A 248 -20.86 -0.31 3.69
N SER A 249 -21.33 -0.90 2.60
CA SER A 249 -22.60 -1.61 2.56
C SER A 249 -22.53 -3.07 3.01
N SER A 250 -21.36 -3.55 3.45
CA SER A 250 -21.12 -4.95 3.79
C SER A 250 -20.62 -5.15 5.23
N PRO A 251 -21.32 -4.60 6.26
CA PRO A 251 -20.91 -4.79 7.64
C PRO A 251 -21.07 -6.25 8.05
N GLY A 252 -20.05 -6.85 8.64
CA GLY A 252 -20.10 -8.17 9.30
C GLY A 252 -19.66 -9.38 8.47
N SER A 253 -19.63 -9.32 7.14
CA SER A 253 -19.04 -10.34 6.27
C SER A 253 -18.21 -9.72 5.16
N CYS A 254 -17.44 -8.67 5.51
CA CYS A 254 -16.67 -7.92 4.54
C CYS A 254 -15.60 -8.82 3.91
N PRO A 255 -15.59 -8.99 2.58
CA PRO A 255 -14.47 -9.62 1.90
C PRO A 255 -13.22 -8.77 2.08
N LEU A 256 -12.04 -9.36 1.92
CA LEU A 256 -10.83 -8.55 1.78
C LEU A 256 -10.94 -7.73 0.50
N ILE A 257 -10.73 -6.42 0.61
CA ILE A 257 -10.91 -5.46 -0.47
C ILE A 257 -9.56 -4.87 -0.85
N VAL A 258 -9.28 -4.79 -2.16
CA VAL A 258 -8.18 -3.98 -2.72
C VAL A 258 -8.78 -2.95 -3.67
N ASN A 259 -8.59 -1.69 -3.35
CA ASN A 259 -9.10 -0.56 -4.12
C ASN A 259 -7.93 0.30 -4.63
N HIS A 260 -7.64 0.21 -5.93
CA HIS A 260 -6.59 1.01 -6.54
C HIS A 260 -7.06 2.43 -6.83
N VAL A 261 -6.52 3.42 -6.12
CA VAL A 261 -6.59 4.83 -6.49
C VAL A 261 -5.50 5.18 -7.51
N SER A 262 -4.50 4.30 -7.64
CA SER A 262 -3.42 4.36 -8.64
C SER A 262 -3.93 4.20 -10.08
N GLY A 263 -3.14 4.69 -11.03
CA GLY A 263 -3.43 4.58 -12.45
C GLY A 263 -2.98 5.81 -13.24
N TYR A 264 -3.31 5.84 -14.53
CA TYR A 264 -2.97 6.96 -15.39
C TYR A 264 -4.05 7.18 -16.46
N THR A 265 -4.13 8.41 -16.98
CA THR A 265 -5.04 8.80 -18.06
C THR A 265 -4.25 9.19 -19.31
N GLY A 266 -4.86 9.07 -20.48
CA GLY A 266 -4.26 9.44 -21.75
C GLY A 266 -3.34 8.38 -22.36
N THR A 267 -2.67 8.73 -23.45
CA THR A 267 -1.83 7.81 -24.23
C THR A 267 -0.44 7.57 -23.63
N LEU A 268 0.04 8.51 -22.81
CA LEU A 268 1.30 8.38 -22.05
C LEU A 268 0.95 8.36 -20.57
N PRO A 269 1.50 7.40 -19.80
CA PRO A 269 1.22 7.30 -18.39
C PRO A 269 1.65 8.57 -17.62
N ASP A 270 0.70 9.26 -17.00
CA ASP A 270 0.95 10.34 -16.05
C ASP A 270 0.31 9.99 -14.70
N TYR A 271 1.05 9.24 -13.90
CA TYR A 271 0.62 8.81 -12.57
C TYR A 271 0.43 9.98 -11.61
N ARG A 272 1.22 11.09 -11.78
CA ARG A 272 1.09 12.28 -10.93
C ARG A 272 -0.21 13.01 -11.18
N ALA A 273 -0.60 13.14 -12.46
CA ALA A 273 -1.87 13.75 -12.81
C ALA A 273 -3.06 12.97 -12.23
N ASN A 274 -3.02 11.63 -12.27
CA ASN A 274 -4.04 10.81 -11.64
C ASN A 274 -4.01 10.96 -10.11
N ALA A 275 -2.85 10.83 -9.48
CA ALA A 275 -2.69 10.93 -8.02
C ALA A 275 -3.22 12.26 -7.48
N ARG A 276 -2.87 13.38 -8.12
CA ARG A 276 -3.37 14.73 -7.79
C ARG A 276 -4.89 14.81 -7.76
N ASN A 277 -5.55 14.13 -8.70
CA ASN A 277 -7.00 14.19 -8.82
C ASN A 277 -7.72 13.20 -7.90
N VAL A 278 -7.12 12.04 -7.59
CA VAL A 278 -7.82 10.93 -6.94
C VAL A 278 -7.44 10.78 -5.47
N ASN A 279 -6.15 10.91 -5.08
CA ASN A 279 -5.72 10.67 -3.71
C ASN A 279 -6.41 11.62 -2.70
N ALA A 280 -6.41 12.93 -2.99
CA ALA A 280 -7.04 13.92 -2.11
C ALA A 280 -8.57 13.71 -2.01
N ARG A 281 -9.23 13.38 -3.12
CA ARG A 281 -10.68 13.08 -3.14
C ARG A 281 -10.99 11.82 -2.34
N ALA A 282 -10.16 10.79 -2.44
CA ALA A 282 -10.31 9.56 -1.66
C ALA A 282 -10.15 9.85 -0.16
N ALA A 283 -9.15 10.65 0.23
CA ALA A 283 -8.96 11.07 1.61
C ALA A 283 -10.18 11.83 2.16
N GLU A 284 -10.69 12.81 1.42
CA GLU A 284 -11.89 13.57 1.82
C GLU A 284 -13.11 12.65 1.96
N TYR A 285 -13.32 11.75 1.01
CA TYR A 285 -14.45 10.84 1.01
C TYR A 285 -14.41 9.86 2.18
N ILE A 286 -13.26 9.25 2.46
CA ILE A 286 -13.06 8.34 3.59
C ILE A 286 -13.25 9.08 4.92
N ARG A 287 -12.70 10.31 5.04
CA ARG A 287 -12.83 11.13 6.26
C ARG A 287 -14.29 11.50 6.56
N SER A 288 -15.10 11.72 5.54
CA SER A 288 -16.52 12.08 5.68
C SER A 288 -17.40 10.89 6.08
N ARG A 289 -16.87 9.67 6.10
CA ARG A 289 -17.61 8.43 6.34
C ARG A 289 -16.85 7.56 7.35
N ASP A 290 -17.57 6.91 8.22
CA ASP A 290 -17.04 6.01 9.24
C ASP A 290 -17.13 4.56 8.75
N ILE A 291 -16.30 4.22 7.75
CA ILE A 291 -16.37 2.94 7.05
C ILE A 291 -14.98 2.36 6.83
N PRO A 292 -14.80 1.02 6.93
CA PRO A 292 -13.59 0.36 6.47
C PRO A 292 -13.33 0.65 4.99
N ALA A 293 -12.11 1.05 4.63
CA ALA A 293 -11.75 1.31 3.24
C ALA A 293 -11.09 0.10 2.55
N GLY A 294 -10.71 -0.94 3.32
CA GLY A 294 -9.88 -2.04 2.84
C GLY A 294 -8.44 -1.58 2.55
N ILE A 295 -7.75 -2.32 1.70
CA ILE A 295 -6.41 -1.96 1.21
C ILE A 295 -6.58 -0.93 0.09
N VAL A 296 -6.08 0.29 0.29
CA VAL A 296 -6.12 1.36 -0.71
C VAL A 296 -4.74 1.51 -1.35
N MET A 297 -4.60 1.01 -2.58
CA MET A 297 -3.35 1.02 -3.33
C MET A 297 -3.18 2.33 -4.08
N MET A 298 -2.12 3.08 -3.79
CA MET A 298 -1.92 4.43 -4.32
C MET A 298 -0.55 4.62 -4.98
N ASP A 299 -0.50 5.59 -5.88
CA ASP A 299 0.75 6.15 -6.38
C ASP A 299 1.22 7.26 -5.44
N PHE A 300 2.54 7.43 -5.30
CA PHE A 300 3.21 8.44 -4.46
C PHE A 300 2.77 8.39 -2.99
N ALA A 301 2.60 7.19 -2.44
CA ALA A 301 2.26 6.98 -1.03
C ALA A 301 3.27 7.67 -0.09
N GLY A 302 2.77 8.32 0.94
CA GLY A 302 3.60 8.97 1.97
C GLY A 302 4.19 10.32 1.58
N VAL A 303 3.92 10.86 0.36
CA VAL A 303 4.35 12.21 -0.03
C VAL A 303 3.17 13.02 -0.58
N ASP A 304 3.15 14.32 -0.30
CA ASP A 304 2.14 15.24 -0.85
C ASP A 304 2.63 15.97 -2.10
N GLN A 305 3.95 16.00 -2.33
CA GLN A 305 4.58 16.65 -3.47
C GLN A 305 5.48 15.66 -4.23
N SER A 306 5.36 15.58 -5.53
CA SER A 306 6.23 14.83 -6.43
C SER A 306 6.61 15.69 -7.63
N LYS A 307 7.91 16.01 -7.79
CA LYS A 307 8.44 16.90 -8.84
C LYS A 307 7.66 18.22 -8.96
N GLY A 308 7.32 18.83 -7.81
CA GLY A 308 6.61 20.11 -7.74
C GLY A 308 5.11 20.04 -8.09
N GLN A 309 4.54 18.86 -8.16
CA GLN A 309 3.10 18.65 -8.34
C GLN A 309 2.49 18.07 -7.06
N ASP A 310 1.32 18.56 -6.66
CA ASP A 310 0.55 17.96 -5.58
C ASP A 310 0.12 16.55 -5.98
N VAL A 311 0.32 15.58 -5.08
CA VAL A 311 -0.09 14.19 -5.30
C VAL A 311 -0.93 13.62 -4.14
N GLY A 312 -0.96 14.30 -2.98
CA GLY A 312 -1.83 14.01 -1.85
C GLY A 312 -1.65 12.64 -1.22
N GLY A 313 -0.47 12.01 -1.38
CA GLY A 313 -0.22 10.66 -0.91
C GLY A 313 -0.03 10.58 0.60
N ALA A 314 0.64 11.56 1.23
CA ALA A 314 0.76 11.62 2.69
C ALA A 314 -0.59 11.91 3.35
N LEU A 315 -1.40 12.80 2.76
CA LEU A 315 -2.76 13.07 3.22
C LEU A 315 -3.63 11.80 3.21
N LEU A 316 -3.56 11.01 2.13
CA LEU A 316 -4.36 9.78 2.02
C LEU A 316 -3.89 8.71 3.01
N VAL A 317 -2.57 8.50 3.14
CA VAL A 317 -2.01 7.55 4.14
C VAL A 317 -2.48 7.93 5.55
N LYS A 318 -2.30 9.20 5.95
CA LYS A 318 -2.75 9.71 7.25
C LYS A 318 -4.25 9.47 7.46
N THR A 319 -5.07 9.77 6.46
CA THR A 319 -6.53 9.58 6.55
C THR A 319 -6.92 8.13 6.78
N LEU A 320 -6.25 7.18 6.10
CA LEU A 320 -6.50 5.75 6.25
C LEU A 320 -6.11 5.26 7.66
N ILE A 321 -4.97 5.73 8.19
CA ILE A 321 -4.54 5.41 9.55
C ILE A 321 -5.55 5.93 10.57
N GLU A 322 -5.91 7.21 10.50
CA GLU A 322 -6.88 7.86 11.39
C GLU A 322 -8.26 7.19 11.34
N ASN A 323 -8.64 6.64 10.20
CA ASN A 323 -9.92 5.96 10.04
C ASN A 323 -10.02 4.69 10.89
N ASN A 324 -8.91 3.99 11.17
CA ASN A 324 -8.89 2.82 12.04
C ASN A 324 -9.02 3.18 13.53
N LEU A 325 -8.72 4.41 13.93
CA LEU A 325 -8.80 4.87 15.32
C LEU A 325 -10.23 5.22 15.75
N LYS A 326 -11.18 5.20 14.82
CA LYS A 326 -12.59 5.49 15.09
C LYS A 326 -13.42 4.23 15.37
N CYS A 327 -12.86 3.05 15.14
CA CYS A 327 -13.54 1.75 15.27
C CYS A 327 -13.47 1.17 16.67
#